data_d1c6bb8c96d8dc841ff65326130cc20c
#
_entry.id   d1c6bb8c96d8dc841ff65326130cc20c
#
_cell.length_a   1.000
_cell.length_b   1.000
_cell.length_c   1.000
_cell.angle_alpha   90.00
_cell.angle_beta   90.00
_cell.angle_gamma   90.00
#
_symmetry.space_group_name_H-M   'P 1'
#
loop_
_entity.id
_entity.type
_entity.pdbx_description
1 polymer ?
#
loop_
_entity_poly.entity_id
_entity_poly.type
_entity_poly.pdbx_seq_one_letter_code
_entity_poly.pdbx_strand_id
1 'polypeptide(L)'
;RLSLAEVRSLATAIAMTGGALLLSDDLPVLPAERLRIAEALIPVINEPVRIIDWFDAEMPARIRLDMVETESWHVLAGFNWADQPVDLQIDPVEYHLEAGHYFYREFWSGQIGECSEKDPIRFRAVPAHGCVLIALRRKVAEKAAYLGSDLHFSQGIELAEWLDEPAPSHQVE
;
A
#
# COMPACT_ATOMS: atom_id res chain seq x y z
N ARG A 1 -14.91 -12.22 -16.94
CA ARG A 1 -14.86 -11.63 -15.58
C ARG A 1 -13.42 -11.53 -15.17
N LEU A 2 -13.02 -10.40 -14.57
CA LEU A 2 -11.67 -10.21 -14.03
C LEU A 2 -11.39 -11.24 -12.92
N SER A 3 -10.17 -11.79 -12.91
CA SER A 3 -9.64 -12.57 -11.82
C SER A 3 -9.51 -11.70 -10.55
N LEU A 4 -9.26 -12.30 -9.41
CA LEU A 4 -9.05 -11.53 -8.18
C LEU A 4 -7.77 -10.68 -8.24
N ALA A 5 -6.71 -11.20 -8.86
CA ALA A 5 -5.47 -10.46 -9.06
C ALA A 5 -5.70 -9.18 -9.89
N GLU A 6 -6.42 -9.30 -11.01
CA GLU A 6 -6.78 -8.14 -11.85
C GLU A 6 -7.69 -7.14 -11.11
N VAL A 7 -8.64 -7.61 -10.30
CA VAL A 7 -9.48 -6.70 -9.47
C VAL A 7 -8.63 -5.97 -8.43
N ARG A 8 -7.69 -6.64 -7.79
CA ARG A 8 -6.77 -6.01 -6.83
C ARG A 8 -5.89 -4.96 -7.52
N SER A 9 -5.35 -5.27 -8.69
CA SER A 9 -4.55 -4.31 -9.46
C SER A 9 -5.36 -3.11 -9.92
N LEU A 10 -6.58 -3.31 -10.42
CA LEU A 10 -7.47 -2.23 -10.82
C LEU A 10 -7.83 -1.34 -9.62
N ALA A 11 -8.22 -1.93 -8.50
CA ALA A 11 -8.52 -1.19 -7.28
C ALA A 11 -7.31 -0.43 -6.75
N THR A 12 -6.12 -1.05 -6.77
CA THR A 12 -4.87 -0.38 -6.39
C THR A 12 -4.58 0.81 -7.30
N ALA A 13 -4.71 0.66 -8.62
CA ALA A 13 -4.49 1.74 -9.56
C ALA A 13 -5.48 2.90 -9.32
N ILE A 14 -6.77 2.60 -9.11
CA ILE A 14 -7.80 3.60 -8.79
C ILE A 14 -7.46 4.33 -7.48
N ALA A 15 -7.14 3.58 -6.42
CA ALA A 15 -6.79 4.16 -5.12
C ALA A 15 -5.57 5.09 -5.22
N MET A 16 -4.52 4.65 -5.94
CA MET A 16 -3.27 5.39 -6.06
C MET A 16 -3.35 6.62 -6.96
N THR A 17 -4.24 6.63 -7.95
CA THR A 17 -4.37 7.76 -8.88
C THR A 17 -5.45 8.75 -8.47
N GLY A 18 -6.31 8.41 -7.51
CA GLY A 18 -7.43 9.26 -7.09
C GLY A 18 -8.48 9.45 -8.19
N GLY A 19 -9.30 10.47 -8.03
CA GLY A 19 -10.33 10.82 -8.99
C GLY A 19 -11.74 10.31 -8.62
N ALA A 20 -12.64 10.25 -9.61
CA ALA A 20 -14.01 9.81 -9.37
C ALA A 20 -14.08 8.28 -9.22
N LEU A 21 -14.59 7.83 -8.09
CA LEU A 21 -14.88 6.41 -7.83
C LEU A 21 -16.35 6.13 -8.14
N LEU A 22 -16.60 5.23 -9.10
CA LEU A 22 -17.93 4.75 -9.45
C LEU A 22 -18.00 3.24 -9.23
N LEU A 23 -18.91 2.82 -8.37
CA LEU A 23 -19.22 1.42 -8.13
C LEU A 23 -20.58 1.12 -8.81
N SER A 24 -20.55 0.35 -9.89
CA SER A 24 -21.74 -0.03 -10.67
C SER A 24 -22.15 -1.49 -10.48
N ASP A 25 -21.47 -2.21 -9.60
CA ASP A 25 -21.80 -3.58 -9.26
C ASP A 25 -23.04 -3.66 -8.36
N ASP A 26 -23.75 -4.78 -8.42
CA ASP A 26 -24.80 -5.09 -7.46
C ASP A 26 -24.16 -5.53 -6.12
N LEU A 27 -23.89 -4.54 -5.26
CA LEU A 27 -23.15 -4.73 -4.00
C LEU A 27 -23.69 -5.86 -3.11
N PRO A 28 -25.04 -6.04 -2.95
CA PRO A 28 -25.59 -7.12 -2.13
C PRO A 28 -25.24 -8.53 -2.59
N VAL A 29 -24.92 -8.72 -3.88
CA VAL A 29 -24.57 -10.04 -4.45
C VAL A 29 -23.07 -10.22 -4.70
N LEU A 30 -22.25 -9.21 -4.39
CA LEU A 30 -20.81 -9.35 -4.50
C LEU A 30 -20.27 -10.36 -3.46
N PRO A 31 -19.32 -11.22 -3.85
CA PRO A 31 -18.55 -11.99 -2.87
C PRO A 31 -17.91 -11.06 -1.82
N ALA A 32 -17.93 -11.48 -0.56
CA ALA A 32 -17.44 -10.66 0.56
C ALA A 32 -16.03 -10.12 0.34
N GLU A 33 -15.13 -10.89 -0.29
CA GLU A 33 -13.78 -10.46 -0.62
C GLU A 33 -13.77 -9.27 -1.60
N ARG A 34 -14.65 -9.24 -2.60
CA ARG A 34 -14.74 -8.12 -3.55
C ARG A 34 -15.42 -6.91 -2.92
N LEU A 35 -16.41 -7.13 -2.06
CA LEU A 35 -17.06 -6.06 -1.32
C LEU A 35 -16.06 -5.34 -0.40
N ARG A 36 -15.20 -6.08 0.31
CA ARG A 36 -14.13 -5.48 1.14
C ARG A 36 -13.15 -4.64 0.34
N ILE A 37 -12.83 -5.01 -0.91
CA ILE A 37 -12.01 -4.19 -1.80
C ILE A 37 -12.70 -2.87 -2.11
N ALA A 38 -14.01 -2.89 -2.39
CA ALA A 38 -14.79 -1.69 -2.67
C ALA A 38 -14.90 -0.78 -1.42
N GLU A 39 -15.09 -1.35 -0.24
CA GLU A 39 -15.13 -0.62 1.04
C GLU A 39 -13.78 0.07 1.34
N ALA A 40 -12.67 -0.63 1.11
CA ALA A 40 -11.33 -0.10 1.36
C ALA A 40 -10.91 1.05 0.41
N LEU A 41 -11.65 1.30 -0.68
CA LEU A 41 -11.47 2.45 -1.57
C LEU A 41 -12.06 3.75 -1.03
N ILE A 42 -12.82 3.70 0.05
CA ILE A 42 -13.56 4.85 0.58
C ILE A 42 -13.03 5.22 1.98
N PRO A 43 -12.67 6.51 2.18
CA PRO A 43 -12.75 7.65 1.26
C PRO A 43 -11.69 7.62 0.15
N VAL A 44 -11.90 8.36 -0.93
CA VAL A 44 -10.91 8.47 -2.02
C VAL A 44 -9.67 9.20 -1.50
N ILE A 45 -8.49 8.68 -1.81
CA ILE A 45 -7.22 9.35 -1.51
C ILE A 45 -7.09 10.58 -2.41
N ASN A 46 -6.84 11.74 -1.82
CA ASN A 46 -6.76 13.02 -2.53
C ASN A 46 -5.33 13.60 -2.53
N GLU A 47 -4.32 12.74 -2.48
CA GLU A 47 -2.93 13.15 -2.53
C GLU A 47 -2.38 13.12 -3.96
N PRO A 48 -1.42 14.01 -4.29
CA PRO A 48 -0.79 14.04 -5.61
C PRO A 48 -0.04 12.72 -5.90
N VAL A 49 -0.42 12.06 -6.98
CA VAL A 49 0.24 10.83 -7.43
C VAL A 49 1.58 11.12 -8.09
N ARG A 50 2.58 10.29 -7.81
CA ARG A 50 3.86 10.24 -8.52
C ARG A 50 3.97 8.92 -9.26
N ILE A 51 3.95 8.97 -10.57
CA ILE A 51 4.21 7.82 -11.44
C ILE A 51 5.72 7.82 -11.72
N ILE A 52 6.42 6.81 -11.22
CA ILE A 52 7.88 6.79 -11.16
C ILE A 52 8.49 6.49 -12.53
N ASP A 53 7.90 5.58 -13.27
CA ASP A 53 8.40 5.03 -14.54
C ASP A 53 7.53 5.42 -15.74
N TRP A 54 6.95 6.63 -15.71
CA TRP A 54 6.02 7.11 -16.73
C TRP A 54 6.57 7.04 -18.17
N PHE A 55 7.87 7.24 -18.33
CA PHE A 55 8.52 7.25 -19.64
C PHE A 55 9.40 6.02 -19.92
N ASP A 56 9.47 5.07 -18.97
CA ASP A 56 10.39 3.94 -19.06
C ASP A 56 9.75 2.73 -19.75
N ALA A 57 8.42 2.65 -19.76
CA ALA A 57 7.67 1.51 -20.29
C ALA A 57 6.35 1.95 -20.91
N GLU A 58 5.74 1.09 -21.71
CA GLU A 58 4.42 1.33 -22.29
C GLU A 58 3.32 1.49 -21.23
N MET A 59 3.41 0.70 -20.16
CA MET A 59 2.52 0.78 -19.00
C MET A 59 3.34 1.01 -17.73
N PRO A 60 3.11 2.12 -17.02
CA PRO A 60 3.77 2.37 -15.75
C PRO A 60 3.47 1.26 -14.73
N ALA A 61 4.51 0.79 -14.07
CA ALA A 61 4.41 -0.28 -13.08
C ALA A 61 4.73 0.19 -11.65
N ARG A 62 5.22 1.42 -11.49
CA ARG A 62 5.66 1.96 -10.19
C ARG A 62 4.96 3.27 -9.86
N ILE A 63 4.17 3.27 -8.82
CA ILE A 63 3.40 4.44 -8.36
C ILE A 63 3.71 4.71 -6.89
N ARG A 64 3.81 5.99 -6.54
CA ARG A 64 4.04 6.47 -5.18
C ARG A 64 3.05 7.55 -4.81
N LEU A 65 2.55 7.49 -3.57
CA LEU A 65 1.87 8.59 -2.88
C LEU A 65 2.68 8.99 -1.65
N ASP A 66 2.73 10.28 -1.38
CA ASP A 66 3.28 10.85 -0.14
C ASP A 66 2.11 11.31 0.73
N MET A 67 1.89 10.61 1.84
CA MET A 67 0.80 10.87 2.77
C MET A 67 1.31 11.79 3.90
N VAL A 68 0.52 12.81 4.23
CA VAL A 68 0.86 13.79 5.26
C VAL A 68 -0.39 14.07 6.11
N GLU A 69 -0.65 13.20 7.05
CA GLU A 69 -1.74 13.37 8.03
C GLU A 69 -1.15 13.61 9.43
N THR A 70 -1.43 12.75 10.39
CA THR A 70 -0.84 12.79 11.74
C THR A 70 0.65 12.47 11.75
N GLU A 71 1.08 11.63 10.83
CA GLU A 71 2.48 11.31 10.55
C GLU A 71 2.70 11.30 9.03
N SER A 72 3.96 11.39 8.60
CA SER A 72 4.30 11.25 7.17
C SER A 72 4.65 9.81 6.85
N TRP A 73 4.00 9.24 5.84
CA TRP A 73 4.35 7.93 5.31
C TRP A 73 4.20 7.90 3.79
N HIS A 74 4.69 6.84 3.19
CA HIS A 74 4.61 6.65 1.74
C HIS A 74 3.79 5.40 1.42
N VAL A 75 2.98 5.49 0.38
CA VAL A 75 2.30 4.33 -0.18
C VAL A 75 2.89 4.05 -1.55
N LEU A 76 3.40 2.84 -1.74
CA LEU A 76 4.04 2.40 -2.98
C LEU A 76 3.24 1.27 -3.61
N ALA A 77 2.99 1.36 -4.90
CA ALA A 77 2.41 0.26 -5.67
C ALA A 77 3.39 -0.23 -6.73
N GLY A 78 3.51 -1.55 -6.84
CA GLY A 78 4.24 -2.23 -7.90
C GLY A 78 3.32 -3.18 -8.65
N PHE A 79 3.29 -3.11 -9.99
CA PHE A 79 2.40 -3.90 -10.84
C PHE A 79 3.16 -4.91 -11.68
N ASN A 80 2.59 -6.10 -11.80
CA ASN A 80 2.98 -7.08 -12.80
C ASN A 80 2.00 -7.01 -13.97
N TRP A 81 2.39 -6.41 -15.08
CA TRP A 81 1.58 -6.35 -16.31
C TRP A 81 1.77 -7.55 -17.24
N ALA A 82 2.66 -8.50 -16.89
CA ALA A 82 2.90 -9.68 -17.70
C ALA A 82 1.78 -10.74 -17.56
N ASP A 83 1.62 -11.58 -18.58
CA ASP A 83 0.67 -12.71 -18.61
C ASP A 83 1.12 -13.91 -17.76
N GLN A 84 2.19 -13.75 -16.98
CA GLN A 84 2.75 -14.81 -16.13
C GLN A 84 3.20 -14.23 -14.79
N PRO A 85 3.30 -15.06 -13.74
CA PRO A 85 3.84 -14.63 -12.47
C PRO A 85 5.30 -14.15 -12.61
N VAL A 86 5.63 -13.03 -11.94
CA VAL A 86 7.00 -12.49 -11.88
C VAL A 86 7.38 -12.15 -10.43
N ASP A 87 8.67 -12.13 -10.17
CA ASP A 87 9.18 -11.59 -8.90
C ASP A 87 9.25 -10.07 -9.01
N LEU A 88 8.68 -9.37 -8.02
CA LEU A 88 8.80 -7.91 -7.90
C LEU A 88 9.73 -7.54 -6.75
N GLN A 89 10.54 -6.52 -6.99
CA GLN A 89 11.37 -5.90 -5.98
C GLN A 89 10.91 -4.47 -5.76
N ILE A 90 10.80 -4.07 -4.49
CA ILE A 90 10.52 -2.70 -4.09
C ILE A 90 11.74 -2.18 -3.34
N ASP A 91 12.48 -1.32 -4.00
CA ASP A 91 13.59 -0.57 -3.42
C ASP A 91 13.11 0.87 -3.18
N PRO A 92 13.14 1.39 -1.94
CA PRO A 92 12.73 2.76 -1.66
C PRO A 92 13.42 3.81 -2.54
N VAL A 93 14.68 3.59 -2.88
CA VAL A 93 15.46 4.53 -3.72
C VAL A 93 14.95 4.55 -5.16
N GLU A 94 14.54 3.41 -5.71
CA GLU A 94 13.89 3.35 -7.05
C GLU A 94 12.56 4.08 -7.10
N TYR A 95 11.89 4.26 -5.95
CA TYR A 95 10.70 5.10 -5.80
C TYR A 95 11.03 6.55 -5.41
N HIS A 96 12.27 6.99 -5.56
CA HIS A 96 12.77 8.32 -5.25
C HIS A 96 12.58 8.72 -3.76
N LEU A 97 12.67 7.75 -2.85
CA LEU A 97 12.73 8.00 -1.43
C LEU A 97 14.18 8.16 -0.97
N GLU A 98 14.36 8.83 0.16
CA GLU A 98 15.67 8.93 0.78
C GLU A 98 16.19 7.55 1.20
N ALA A 99 17.49 7.34 1.08
CA ALA A 99 18.13 6.15 1.63
C ALA A 99 17.91 6.11 3.15
N GLY A 100 17.67 4.91 3.68
CA GLY A 100 17.40 4.74 5.11
C GLY A 100 16.70 3.43 5.43
N HIS A 101 16.34 3.29 6.70
CA HIS A 101 15.59 2.14 7.19
C HIS A 101 14.12 2.49 7.29
N TYR A 102 13.28 1.57 6.82
CA TYR A 102 11.84 1.70 6.81
C TYR A 102 11.19 0.45 7.38
N PHE A 103 10.07 0.64 8.07
CA PHE A 103 9.08 -0.40 8.28
C PHE A 103 8.15 -0.45 7.09
N TYR A 104 7.68 -1.64 6.72
CA TYR A 104 6.67 -1.80 5.69
C TYR A 104 5.54 -2.73 6.11
N ARG A 105 4.36 -2.50 5.52
CA ARG A 105 3.24 -3.41 5.51
C ARG A 105 2.70 -3.54 4.10
N GLU A 106 2.55 -4.78 3.63
CA GLU A 106 1.91 -5.07 2.35
C GLU A 106 0.41 -5.30 2.56
N PHE A 107 -0.41 -4.57 1.83
CA PHE A 107 -1.86 -4.45 2.04
C PHE A 107 -2.60 -5.78 1.84
N TRP A 108 -2.31 -6.49 0.72
CA TRP A 108 -3.06 -7.67 0.30
C TRP A 108 -2.76 -8.92 1.11
N SER A 109 -1.52 -9.09 1.54
CA SER A 109 -1.06 -10.25 2.33
C SER A 109 -1.00 -9.98 3.83
N GLY A 110 -0.97 -8.70 4.23
CA GLY A 110 -0.69 -8.31 5.60
C GLY A 110 0.77 -8.52 6.02
N GLN A 111 1.67 -8.86 5.09
CA GLN A 111 3.08 -9.03 5.40
C GLN A 111 3.68 -7.74 5.95
N ILE A 112 4.42 -7.85 7.04
CA ILE A 112 5.15 -6.75 7.66
C ILE A 112 6.63 -7.07 7.74
N GLY A 113 7.47 -6.03 7.75
CA GLY A 113 8.91 -6.20 7.88
C GLY A 113 9.65 -4.88 7.85
N GLU A 114 10.95 -4.98 7.67
CA GLU A 114 11.85 -3.85 7.51
C GLU A 114 12.52 -3.93 6.14
N CYS A 115 12.90 -2.77 5.61
CA CYS A 115 13.68 -2.67 4.37
C CYS A 115 14.61 -1.47 4.40
N SER A 116 15.57 -1.47 3.48
CA SER A 116 16.49 -0.37 3.22
C SER A 116 16.99 -0.46 1.77
N GLU A 117 17.78 0.52 1.33
CA GLU A 117 18.47 0.48 0.04
C GLU A 117 19.41 -0.73 -0.13
N LYS A 118 19.88 -1.32 0.98
CA LYS A 118 20.75 -2.51 0.97
C LYS A 118 19.98 -3.82 1.06
N ASP A 119 18.74 -3.76 1.53
CA ASP A 119 17.85 -4.91 1.67
C ASP A 119 16.44 -4.55 1.23
N PRO A 120 16.20 -4.48 -0.10
CA PRO A 120 14.90 -4.15 -0.66
C PRO A 120 13.88 -5.28 -0.42
N ILE A 121 12.59 -4.92 -0.43
CA ILE A 121 11.51 -5.87 -0.27
C ILE A 121 11.38 -6.73 -1.54
N ARG A 122 11.26 -8.05 -1.36
CA ARG A 122 11.06 -8.98 -2.49
C ARG A 122 9.77 -9.74 -2.35
N PHE A 123 8.96 -9.69 -3.41
CA PHE A 123 7.73 -10.46 -3.56
C PHE A 123 7.93 -11.48 -4.66
N ARG A 124 7.80 -12.75 -4.31
CA ARG A 124 7.97 -13.84 -5.27
C ARG A 124 6.65 -14.19 -5.93
N ALA A 125 6.73 -14.52 -7.22
CA ALA A 125 5.63 -15.04 -8.01
C ALA A 125 4.35 -14.18 -7.89
N VAL A 126 4.49 -12.85 -7.96
CA VAL A 126 3.32 -11.97 -8.06
C VAL A 126 2.51 -12.39 -9.27
N PRO A 127 1.21 -12.70 -9.11
CA PRO A 127 0.41 -13.26 -10.20
C PRO A 127 0.42 -12.42 -11.47
N ALA A 128 0.12 -13.05 -12.61
CA ALA A 128 -0.17 -12.34 -13.85
C ALA A 128 -1.21 -11.24 -13.60
N HIS A 129 -0.95 -10.04 -14.11
CA HIS A 129 -1.77 -8.83 -13.90
C HIS A 129 -2.03 -8.48 -12.43
N GLY A 130 -1.19 -8.99 -11.52
CA GLY A 130 -1.24 -8.74 -10.08
C GLY A 130 -0.46 -7.50 -9.67
N CYS A 131 -0.55 -7.16 -8.40
CA CYS A 131 0.17 -6.03 -7.83
C CYS A 131 0.59 -6.30 -6.38
N VAL A 132 1.43 -5.43 -5.87
CA VAL A 132 1.74 -5.23 -4.45
C VAL A 132 1.42 -3.80 -4.07
N LEU A 133 0.93 -3.58 -2.86
CA LEU A 133 0.62 -2.27 -2.31
C LEU A 133 1.19 -2.16 -0.90
N ILE A 134 2.12 -1.25 -0.70
CA ILE A 134 2.95 -1.20 0.50
C ILE A 134 2.85 0.17 1.15
N ALA A 135 2.57 0.20 2.45
CA ALA A 135 2.85 1.38 3.26
C ALA A 135 4.27 1.31 3.80
N LEU A 136 5.01 2.40 3.63
CA LEU A 136 6.37 2.58 4.13
C LEU A 136 6.43 3.71 5.15
N ARG A 137 6.97 3.41 6.33
CA ARG A 137 7.21 4.40 7.38
C ARG A 137 8.68 4.41 7.77
N ARG A 138 9.24 5.60 7.88
CA ARG A 138 10.65 5.73 8.27
C ARG A 138 10.86 5.17 9.67
N LYS A 139 11.83 4.29 9.83
CA LYS A 139 12.20 3.75 11.13
C LYS A 139 12.93 4.82 11.93
N VAL A 140 12.35 5.20 13.06
CA VAL A 140 12.97 6.08 14.05
C VAL A 140 13.36 5.26 15.25
N ALA A 141 14.59 5.41 15.72
CA ALA A 141 15.07 4.65 16.88
C ALA A 141 14.20 4.92 18.12
N GLU A 142 13.92 3.88 18.88
CA GLU A 142 13.19 3.90 20.16
C GLU A 142 11.74 4.45 20.07
N LYS A 143 11.18 4.58 18.85
CA LYS A 143 9.78 4.95 18.67
C LYS A 143 8.97 3.79 18.13
N ALA A 144 7.79 3.57 18.72
CA ALA A 144 6.77 2.73 18.12
C ALA A 144 6.22 3.38 16.84
N ALA A 145 5.90 2.57 15.84
CA ALA A 145 5.33 3.06 14.59
C ALA A 145 4.02 2.30 14.30
N TYR A 146 2.99 3.04 13.89
CA TYR A 146 1.82 2.44 13.31
C TYR A 146 2.19 1.91 11.92
N LEU A 147 1.99 0.61 11.66
CA LEU A 147 2.43 0.01 10.40
C LEU A 147 1.36 0.05 9.30
N GLY A 148 0.11 0.26 9.67
CA GLY A 148 -1.02 0.28 8.74
C GLY A 148 -2.06 -0.79 9.05
N SER A 149 -3.17 -0.75 8.30
CA SER A 149 -4.28 -1.70 8.39
C SER A 149 -4.68 -2.22 7.00
N ASP A 150 -5.70 -3.06 6.94
CA ASP A 150 -6.39 -3.49 5.73
C ASP A 150 -7.76 -2.81 5.56
N LEU A 151 -8.02 -1.78 6.35
CA LEU A 151 -9.29 -1.03 6.31
C LEU A 151 -9.35 -0.07 5.13
N HIS A 152 -8.23 0.54 4.77
CA HIS A 152 -8.14 1.51 3.70
C HIS A 152 -6.82 1.39 2.92
N PHE A 153 -6.86 1.68 1.61
CA PHE A 153 -5.69 1.57 0.71
C PHE A 153 -4.50 2.45 1.11
N SER A 154 -4.75 3.59 1.76
CA SER A 154 -3.68 4.45 2.28
C SER A 154 -2.90 3.83 3.43
N GLN A 155 -3.52 2.88 4.14
CA GLN A 155 -2.96 2.23 5.32
C GLN A 155 -2.57 3.24 6.42
N GLY A 156 -3.43 4.26 6.62
CA GLY A 156 -3.14 5.28 7.65
C GLY A 156 -4.17 6.38 7.82
N ILE A 157 -4.96 6.76 6.80
CA ILE A 157 -5.96 7.84 6.95
C ILE A 157 -7.12 7.46 7.89
N GLU A 158 -7.28 6.18 8.18
CA GLU A 158 -8.23 5.67 9.16
C GLU A 158 -7.80 5.93 10.61
N LEU A 159 -6.55 6.35 10.82
CA LEU A 159 -5.97 6.60 12.14
C LEU A 159 -6.22 8.06 12.54
N ALA A 160 -7.05 8.27 13.55
CA ALA A 160 -7.35 9.61 14.06
C ALA A 160 -6.21 10.18 14.91
N GLU A 161 -5.51 9.34 15.70
CA GLU A 161 -4.44 9.74 16.59
C GLU A 161 -3.50 8.56 16.86
N TRP A 162 -2.22 8.81 17.01
CA TRP A 162 -1.21 7.87 17.45
C TRP A 162 -0.43 8.45 18.63
N LEU A 163 -0.58 7.82 19.80
CA LEU A 163 0.12 8.22 21.02
C LEU A 163 1.27 7.25 21.29
N ASP A 164 2.50 7.76 21.26
CA ASP A 164 3.72 7.02 21.62
C ASP A 164 3.96 7.09 23.13
N GLU A 165 2.92 6.75 23.92
CA GLU A 165 3.04 6.65 25.37
C GLU A 165 3.20 5.19 25.79
N PRO A 166 4.12 4.89 26.72
CA PRO A 166 4.20 3.55 27.29
C PRO A 166 2.86 3.21 27.97
N ALA A 167 2.34 2.02 27.67
CA ALA A 167 1.11 1.56 28.33
C ALA A 167 1.24 1.72 29.86
N PRO A 168 0.21 2.27 30.55
CA PRO A 168 0.26 2.44 31.99
C PRO A 168 0.55 1.08 32.63
N SER A 169 1.61 1.02 33.42
CA SER A 169 1.95 -0.18 34.17
C SER A 169 0.79 -0.47 35.12
N HIS A 170 0.00 -1.50 34.86
CA HIS A 170 -0.92 -2.01 35.84
C HIS A 170 -0.11 -2.50 37.03
N GLN A 171 -0.05 -1.68 38.09
CA GLN A 171 0.31 -2.19 39.40
C GLN A 171 -0.79 -3.15 39.82
N VAL A 172 -0.47 -4.42 39.79
CA VAL A 172 -1.29 -5.46 40.43
C VAL A 172 -1.06 -5.31 41.93
N GLU A 173 -2.06 -4.80 42.65
CA GLU A 173 -2.14 -4.88 44.10
C GLU A 173 -2.55 -6.29 44.56
#